data_cc08fa53d9c5b5d4c59905334bc09595
#
_entry.id   cc08fa53d9c5b5d4c59905334bc09595
#
_cell.length_a   1.000
_cell.length_b   1.000
_cell.length_c   1.000
_cell.angle_alpha   90.00
_cell.angle_beta   90.00
_cell.angle_gamma   90.00
#
_symmetry.space_group_name_H-M   'P 1'
#
loop_
_entity.id
_entity.type
_entity.pdbx_description
1 polymer ?
#
loop_
_entity_poly.entity_id
_entity_poly.type
_entity_poly.pdbx_seq_one_letter_code
_entity_poly.pdbx_strand_id
1 'polypeptide(L)'
;MRMRLLFVGLLALGVGASIAPRAVAAQSIDGLPDSSLLVVPVLPYAPQAAPASRLARIDSLVALVRAQLGRRYRRGAESPSIGFDCSGLVQYVMRALDVTVPRTARDQARVGLELARDTAQLRPGDLLTFGSAKRVSHIGIYVGNGRFVHASTGAGRVVERQLLRTPAKGIKPWIGVRRLIADSASASGLALGSEKTPPRSSTPAGGG
;
A
#
# COMPACT_ATOMS: atom_id res chain seq x y z
N MET A 1 -55.08 -24.87 -14.44
CA MET A 1 -55.57 -23.87 -13.46
C MET A 1 -54.70 -22.60 -13.63
N ARG A 2 -55.30 -21.58 -14.26
CA ARG A 2 -54.60 -20.33 -14.66
C ARG A 2 -54.80 -19.30 -13.56
N MET A 3 -53.75 -18.80 -12.93
CA MET A 3 -53.80 -17.70 -11.95
C MET A 3 -53.25 -16.43 -12.59
N ARG A 4 -54.13 -15.48 -12.83
CA ARG A 4 -53.85 -14.14 -13.34
C ARG A 4 -53.40 -13.26 -12.18
N LEU A 5 -52.17 -12.68 -12.23
CA LEU A 5 -51.76 -11.61 -11.33
C LEU A 5 -52.14 -10.27 -11.97
N LEU A 6 -52.91 -9.48 -11.21
CA LEU A 6 -53.31 -8.11 -11.48
C LEU A 6 -52.14 -7.17 -11.19
N PHE A 7 -51.78 -6.37 -12.20
CA PHE A 7 -50.89 -5.20 -12.02
C PHE A 7 -51.69 -4.04 -11.44
N VAL A 8 -51.34 -3.59 -10.23
CA VAL A 8 -51.81 -2.32 -9.68
C VAL A 8 -50.71 -1.27 -9.95
N GLY A 9 -51.02 -0.36 -10.87
CA GLY A 9 -50.18 0.78 -11.16
C GLY A 9 -50.31 1.86 -10.06
N LEU A 10 -49.17 2.24 -9.47
CA LEU A 10 -49.09 3.37 -8.57
C LEU A 10 -48.52 4.57 -9.32
N LEU A 11 -49.39 5.57 -9.53
CA LEU A 11 -49.08 6.85 -10.17
C LEU A 11 -48.42 7.75 -9.10
N ALA A 12 -47.10 8.02 -9.21
CA ALA A 12 -46.40 8.98 -8.37
C ALA A 12 -46.38 10.37 -9.08
N LEU A 13 -47.13 11.31 -8.56
CA LEU A 13 -47.10 12.73 -8.94
C LEU A 13 -45.77 13.33 -8.42
N GLY A 14 -44.85 13.63 -9.32
CA GLY A 14 -43.65 14.39 -9.05
C GLY A 14 -43.94 15.91 -9.02
N VAL A 15 -43.85 16.52 -7.86
CA VAL A 15 -43.84 17.98 -7.73
C VAL A 15 -42.38 18.44 -7.96
N GLY A 16 -42.14 18.95 -9.16
CA GLY A 16 -40.87 19.59 -9.50
C GLY A 16 -40.79 21.01 -8.91
N ALA A 17 -40.00 21.19 -7.87
CA ALA A 17 -39.62 22.52 -7.40
C ALA A 17 -38.47 23.06 -8.26
N SER A 18 -38.79 23.96 -9.17
CA SER A 18 -37.83 24.71 -9.99
C SER A 18 -37.18 25.80 -9.13
N ILE A 19 -35.91 25.62 -8.76
CA ILE A 19 -35.11 26.66 -8.09
C ILE A 19 -34.46 27.50 -9.20
N ALA A 20 -35.02 28.66 -9.49
CA ALA A 20 -34.40 29.64 -10.36
C ALA A 20 -33.20 30.31 -9.68
N PRO A 21 -32.07 30.55 -10.38
CA PRO A 21 -30.96 31.28 -9.81
C PRO A 21 -31.33 32.74 -9.64
N ARG A 22 -31.29 33.22 -8.39
CA ARG A 22 -31.50 34.61 -8.04
C ARG A 22 -30.29 35.42 -8.47
N ALA A 23 -30.45 36.30 -9.44
CA ALA A 23 -29.42 37.24 -9.85
C ALA A 23 -29.07 38.18 -8.67
N VAL A 24 -27.81 38.12 -8.25
CA VAL A 24 -27.24 39.07 -7.28
C VAL A 24 -26.91 40.34 -8.06
N ALA A 25 -27.68 41.42 -7.80
CA ALA A 25 -27.36 42.73 -8.33
C ALA A 25 -26.02 43.22 -7.77
N ALA A 26 -25.13 43.62 -8.66
CA ALA A 26 -23.89 44.29 -8.31
C ALA A 26 -24.23 45.65 -7.73
N GLN A 27 -24.02 45.84 -6.43
CA GLN A 27 -24.06 47.17 -5.80
C GLN A 27 -22.67 47.79 -5.91
N SER A 28 -22.59 48.96 -6.52
CA SER A 28 -21.41 49.81 -6.55
C SER A 28 -21.05 50.23 -5.13
N ILE A 29 -19.88 49.90 -4.67
CA ILE A 29 -19.33 50.36 -3.41
C ILE A 29 -18.44 51.58 -3.69
N ASP A 30 -19.06 52.76 -3.73
CA ASP A 30 -18.35 54.04 -3.57
C ASP A 30 -18.24 54.31 -2.07
N GLY A 31 -17.05 54.21 -1.55
CA GLY A 31 -16.74 54.54 -0.16
C GLY A 31 -15.76 53.54 0.46
N LEU A 32 -14.47 53.79 0.25
CA LEU A 32 -13.41 53.13 1.01
C LEU A 32 -13.33 53.77 2.39
N PRO A 33 -13.60 53.05 3.49
CA PRO A 33 -13.13 53.47 4.80
C PRO A 33 -11.77 52.80 5.05
N ASP A 34 -10.86 53.65 5.45
CA ASP A 34 -9.70 53.46 6.32
C ASP A 34 -9.14 52.03 6.50
N SER A 35 -7.86 51.90 6.16
CA SER A 35 -7.03 50.68 6.18
C SER A 35 -6.74 50.17 7.61
N SER A 36 -7.69 50.12 8.50
CA SER A 36 -7.51 49.54 9.84
C SER A 36 -8.45 48.36 10.04
N LEU A 37 -7.82 47.15 10.16
CA LEU A 37 -8.43 45.93 10.68
C LEU A 37 -9.27 45.09 9.70
N LEU A 38 -8.69 44.64 8.60
CA LEU A 38 -9.08 43.35 8.06
C LEU A 38 -8.64 42.24 9.03
N VAL A 39 -9.43 41.99 10.06
CA VAL A 39 -9.35 40.76 10.83
C VAL A 39 -9.81 39.65 9.89
N VAL A 40 -8.85 39.06 9.15
CA VAL A 40 -9.12 37.82 8.44
C VAL A 40 -9.44 36.79 9.53
N PRO A 41 -10.64 36.19 9.55
CA PRO A 41 -10.91 35.12 10.48
C PRO A 41 -9.91 34.02 10.18
N VAL A 42 -8.93 33.80 11.08
CA VAL A 42 -8.09 32.62 11.06
C VAL A 42 -9.02 31.46 11.30
N LEU A 43 -9.46 30.80 10.21
CA LEU A 43 -10.15 29.54 10.32
C LEU A 43 -9.28 28.63 11.21
N PRO A 44 -9.86 28.00 12.24
CA PRO A 44 -9.06 27.10 13.07
C PRO A 44 -8.42 26.08 12.15
N TYR A 45 -7.09 26.04 12.14
CA TYR A 45 -6.32 25.00 11.46
C TYR A 45 -6.86 23.66 11.94
N ALA A 46 -7.65 23.00 11.09
CA ALA A 46 -8.05 21.63 11.37
C ALA A 46 -6.77 20.83 11.46
N PRO A 47 -6.44 20.19 12.60
CA PRO A 47 -5.23 19.39 12.71
C PRO A 47 -5.27 18.36 11.61
N GLN A 48 -4.37 18.47 10.63
CA GLN A 48 -4.16 17.43 9.64
C GLN A 48 -3.90 16.17 10.45
N ALA A 49 -4.69 15.12 10.21
CA ALA A 49 -4.56 13.87 10.93
C ALA A 49 -3.07 13.49 10.95
N ALA A 50 -2.50 13.38 12.15
CA ALA A 50 -1.10 13.03 12.30
C ALA A 50 -0.83 11.76 11.49
N PRO A 51 0.30 11.65 10.78
CA PRO A 51 0.60 10.48 9.98
C PRO A 51 0.40 9.24 10.86
N ALA A 52 -0.44 8.30 10.40
CA ALA A 52 -0.79 7.11 11.16
C ALA A 52 0.49 6.46 11.70
N SER A 53 0.50 6.14 12.99
CA SER A 53 1.66 5.51 13.61
C SER A 53 2.03 4.24 12.81
N ARG A 54 3.30 3.84 12.84
CA ARG A 54 3.74 2.62 12.18
C ARG A 54 2.88 1.41 12.55
N LEU A 55 2.50 1.29 13.82
CA LEU A 55 1.64 0.20 14.30
C LEU A 55 0.27 0.24 13.60
N ALA A 56 -0.38 1.39 13.54
CA ALA A 56 -1.65 1.54 12.84
C ALA A 56 -1.54 1.21 11.34
N ARG A 57 -0.42 1.55 10.70
CA ARG A 57 -0.16 1.17 9.29
C ARG A 57 0.01 -0.34 9.13
N ILE A 58 0.70 -1.00 10.05
CA ILE A 58 0.87 -2.46 10.04
C ILE A 58 -0.47 -3.16 10.29
N ASP A 59 -1.25 -2.71 11.26
CA ASP A 59 -2.58 -3.26 11.53
C ASP A 59 -3.50 -3.12 10.33
N SER A 60 -3.50 -1.96 9.68
CA SER A 60 -4.23 -1.71 8.43
C SER A 60 -3.78 -2.65 7.30
N LEU A 61 -2.47 -2.89 7.17
CA LEU A 61 -1.91 -3.82 6.19
C LEU A 61 -2.42 -5.24 6.43
N VAL A 62 -2.33 -5.72 7.67
CA VAL A 62 -2.77 -7.07 8.03
C VAL A 62 -4.27 -7.25 7.81
N ALA A 63 -5.07 -6.27 8.21
CA ALA A 63 -6.51 -6.26 7.96
C ALA A 63 -6.81 -6.29 6.45
N LEU A 64 -6.16 -5.43 5.67
CA LEU A 64 -6.37 -5.34 4.22
C LEU A 64 -5.99 -6.63 3.49
N VAL A 65 -4.83 -7.22 3.81
CA VAL A 65 -4.41 -8.46 3.14
C VAL A 65 -5.32 -9.62 3.51
N ARG A 66 -5.78 -9.72 4.76
CA ARG A 66 -6.75 -10.74 5.20
C ARG A 66 -8.12 -10.56 4.56
N ALA A 67 -8.55 -9.34 4.30
CA ALA A 67 -9.80 -9.06 3.56
C ALA A 67 -9.76 -9.59 2.11
N GLN A 68 -8.58 -9.94 1.57
CA GLN A 68 -8.45 -10.55 0.25
C GLN A 68 -8.52 -12.10 0.28
N LEU A 69 -8.63 -12.73 1.44
CA LEU A 69 -8.74 -14.19 1.54
C LEU A 69 -9.90 -14.72 0.69
N GLY A 70 -9.67 -15.84 0.00
CA GLY A 70 -10.64 -16.44 -0.90
C GLY A 70 -10.69 -15.83 -2.30
N ARG A 71 -10.15 -14.63 -2.55
CA ARG A 71 -10.09 -14.02 -3.89
C ARG A 71 -9.34 -14.93 -4.84
N ARG A 72 -9.85 -15.05 -6.08
CA ARG A 72 -9.32 -15.94 -7.10
C ARG A 72 -7.84 -15.66 -7.40
N TYR A 73 -7.05 -16.70 -7.57
CA TYR A 73 -5.74 -16.57 -8.21
C TYR A 73 -5.92 -16.32 -9.72
N ARG A 74 -5.31 -15.27 -10.23
CA ARG A 74 -5.23 -15.00 -11.66
C ARG A 74 -3.87 -14.41 -12.00
N ARG A 75 -3.15 -15.08 -12.89
CA ARG A 75 -1.83 -14.62 -13.34
C ARG A 75 -1.94 -13.24 -13.99
N GLY A 76 -1.08 -12.31 -13.57
CA GLY A 76 -1.05 -10.93 -14.05
C GLY A 76 -2.09 -10.01 -13.43
N ALA A 77 -2.99 -10.50 -12.56
CA ALA A 77 -4.02 -9.68 -11.92
C ALA A 77 -3.53 -9.08 -10.59
N GLU A 78 -4.07 -7.89 -10.25
CA GLU A 78 -3.68 -7.09 -9.10
C GLU A 78 -4.86 -6.34 -8.44
N SER A 79 -6.09 -6.83 -8.62
CA SER A 79 -7.28 -6.16 -8.07
C SER A 79 -8.29 -7.15 -7.51
N PRO A 80 -9.10 -6.75 -6.50
CA PRO A 80 -10.12 -7.62 -5.90
C PRO A 80 -11.20 -8.08 -6.88
N SER A 81 -11.51 -7.29 -7.92
CA SER A 81 -12.54 -7.59 -8.90
C SER A 81 -12.12 -8.66 -9.91
N ILE A 82 -10.81 -8.71 -10.23
CA ILE A 82 -10.28 -9.64 -11.23
C ILE A 82 -9.65 -10.86 -10.54
N GLY A 83 -9.07 -10.67 -9.38
CA GLY A 83 -8.25 -11.63 -8.65
C GLY A 83 -6.82 -11.12 -8.50
N PHE A 84 -5.94 -12.00 -8.02
CA PHE A 84 -4.54 -11.67 -7.75
C PHE A 84 -3.58 -12.76 -8.21
N ASP A 85 -2.41 -12.36 -8.73
CA ASP A 85 -1.22 -13.21 -8.62
C ASP A 85 -0.43 -12.84 -7.34
N CYS A 86 0.66 -13.56 -7.06
CA CYS A 86 1.40 -13.38 -5.79
C CYS A 86 1.95 -11.97 -5.63
N SER A 87 2.57 -11.40 -6.63
CA SER A 87 3.14 -10.05 -6.61
C SER A 87 2.10 -8.95 -6.78
N GLY A 88 1.00 -9.23 -7.49
CA GLY A 88 -0.13 -8.30 -7.61
C GLY A 88 -0.87 -8.10 -6.28
N LEU A 89 -1.00 -9.15 -5.47
CA LEU A 89 -1.53 -9.01 -4.10
C LEU A 89 -0.64 -8.11 -3.25
N VAL A 90 0.69 -8.30 -3.29
CA VAL A 90 1.65 -7.43 -2.59
C VAL A 90 1.51 -5.99 -3.07
N GLN A 91 1.47 -5.78 -4.38
CA GLN A 91 1.34 -4.45 -4.98
C GLN A 91 0.06 -3.74 -4.53
N TYR A 92 -1.07 -4.45 -4.55
CA TYR A 92 -2.36 -3.92 -4.11
C TYR A 92 -2.32 -3.46 -2.65
N VAL A 93 -1.80 -4.30 -1.75
CA VAL A 93 -1.74 -4.00 -0.32
C VAL A 93 -0.75 -2.86 -0.03
N MET A 94 0.43 -2.86 -0.65
CA MET A 94 1.44 -1.82 -0.45
C MET A 94 0.97 -0.46 -0.99
N ARG A 95 0.31 -0.43 -2.14
CA ARG A 95 -0.26 0.81 -2.72
C ARG A 95 -1.28 1.47 -1.79
N ALA A 96 -2.09 0.71 -1.08
CA ALA A 96 -3.05 1.24 -0.10
C ALA A 96 -2.38 1.88 1.13
N LEU A 97 -1.07 1.72 1.28
CA LEU A 97 -0.23 2.34 2.32
C LEU A 97 0.76 3.36 1.73
N ASP A 98 0.52 3.82 0.51
CA ASP A 98 1.38 4.74 -0.23
C ASP A 98 2.81 4.21 -0.45
N VAL A 99 2.99 2.88 -0.48
CA VAL A 99 4.26 2.22 -0.78
C VAL A 99 4.25 1.66 -2.20
N THR A 100 5.07 2.23 -3.06
CA THR A 100 5.24 1.74 -4.44
C THR A 100 6.22 0.58 -4.47
N VAL A 101 5.81 -0.52 -5.10
CA VAL A 101 6.65 -1.72 -5.30
C VAL A 101 6.60 -2.17 -6.76
N PRO A 102 7.69 -2.80 -7.28
CA PRO A 102 7.71 -3.35 -8.64
C PRO A 102 6.62 -4.39 -8.89
N ARG A 103 6.31 -4.65 -10.18
CA ARG A 103 5.23 -5.58 -10.54
C ARG A 103 5.57 -7.05 -10.27
N THR A 104 6.84 -7.45 -10.39
CA THR A 104 7.20 -8.88 -10.32
C THR A 104 7.74 -9.27 -8.95
N ALA A 105 7.49 -10.50 -8.53
CA ALA A 105 8.01 -11.04 -7.28
C ALA A 105 9.55 -11.02 -7.22
N ARG A 106 10.22 -11.18 -8.37
CA ARG A 106 11.68 -11.09 -8.47
C ARG A 106 12.19 -9.70 -8.12
N ASP A 107 11.54 -8.67 -8.63
CA ASP A 107 11.97 -7.29 -8.41
C ASP A 107 11.53 -6.81 -7.03
N GLN A 108 10.37 -7.24 -6.53
CA GLN A 108 9.93 -7.02 -5.15
C GLN A 108 10.91 -7.63 -4.13
N ALA A 109 11.58 -8.71 -4.47
CA ALA A 109 12.62 -9.31 -3.63
C ALA A 109 13.92 -8.50 -3.56
N ARG A 110 14.04 -7.39 -4.30
CA ARG A 110 15.23 -6.54 -4.35
C ARG A 110 15.03 -5.18 -3.68
N VAL A 111 13.79 -4.85 -3.30
CA VAL A 111 13.47 -3.56 -2.66
C VAL A 111 13.33 -3.71 -1.16
N GLY A 112 13.54 -2.61 -0.44
CA GLY A 112 13.48 -2.56 1.01
C GLY A 112 14.70 -3.19 1.69
N LEU A 113 14.63 -3.27 3.02
CA LEU A 113 15.70 -3.82 3.85
C LEU A 113 15.70 -5.36 3.76
N GLU A 114 16.84 -5.92 3.43
CA GLU A 114 17.06 -7.35 3.49
C GLU A 114 17.26 -7.80 4.94
N LEU A 115 16.55 -8.84 5.35
CA LEU A 115 16.67 -9.41 6.69
C LEU A 115 17.12 -10.85 6.62
N ALA A 116 17.79 -11.31 7.70
CA ALA A 116 18.08 -12.72 7.89
C ALA A 116 16.77 -13.55 7.90
N ARG A 117 16.86 -14.80 7.48
CA ARG A 117 15.76 -15.76 7.53
C ARG A 117 15.61 -16.33 8.95
N ASP A 118 15.28 -15.44 9.86
CA ASP A 118 15.02 -15.76 11.26
C ASP A 118 13.55 -15.48 11.59
N THR A 119 12.83 -16.51 11.98
CA THR A 119 11.41 -16.40 12.33
C THR A 119 11.17 -15.54 13.58
N ALA A 120 12.16 -15.41 14.48
CA ALA A 120 12.07 -14.57 15.66
C ALA A 120 12.13 -13.07 15.34
N GLN A 121 12.71 -12.70 14.20
CA GLN A 121 12.85 -11.31 13.75
C GLN A 121 11.73 -10.85 12.83
N LEU A 122 10.86 -11.77 12.38
CA LEU A 122 9.76 -11.44 11.49
C LEU A 122 8.72 -10.55 12.18
N ARG A 123 8.28 -9.53 11.43
CA ARG A 123 7.22 -8.62 11.86
C ARG A 123 6.10 -8.61 10.81
N PRO A 124 4.83 -8.44 11.24
CA PRO A 124 3.74 -8.29 10.28
C PRO A 124 4.07 -7.18 9.26
N GLY A 125 3.77 -7.45 7.99
CA GLY A 125 4.15 -6.59 6.86
C GLY A 125 5.45 -6.97 6.15
N ASP A 126 6.28 -7.85 6.72
CA ASP A 126 7.46 -8.36 6.03
C ASP A 126 7.05 -9.18 4.80
N LEU A 127 7.76 -8.99 3.71
CA LEU A 127 7.60 -9.79 2.51
C LEU A 127 8.45 -11.05 2.60
N LEU A 128 7.82 -12.19 2.44
CA LEU A 128 8.48 -13.49 2.39
C LEU A 128 8.65 -13.92 0.94
N THR A 129 9.87 -14.24 0.53
CA THR A 129 10.18 -14.68 -0.82
C THR A 129 10.45 -16.19 -0.86
N PHE A 130 9.96 -16.83 -1.90
CA PHE A 130 10.05 -18.28 -2.09
C PHE A 130 10.59 -18.61 -3.47
N GLY A 131 11.31 -19.73 -3.56
CA GLY A 131 11.91 -20.15 -4.82
C GLY A 131 13.10 -21.05 -4.65
N SER A 132 14.15 -20.83 -5.45
CA SER A 132 15.48 -21.45 -5.31
C SER A 132 16.52 -20.38 -5.02
N ALA A 133 17.73 -20.77 -4.63
CA ALA A 133 18.84 -19.85 -4.39
C ALA A 133 19.11 -18.88 -5.58
N LYS A 134 18.81 -19.33 -6.81
CA LYS A 134 19.04 -18.56 -8.03
C LYS A 134 17.80 -17.79 -8.52
N ARG A 135 16.58 -18.09 -8.02
CA ARG A 135 15.35 -17.55 -8.59
C ARG A 135 14.23 -17.42 -7.58
N VAL A 136 13.84 -16.18 -7.27
CA VAL A 136 12.56 -15.89 -6.63
C VAL A 136 11.43 -16.13 -7.63
N SER A 137 10.46 -16.93 -7.25
CA SER A 137 9.33 -17.30 -8.10
C SER A 137 7.98 -17.14 -7.42
N HIS A 138 7.98 -16.78 -6.13
CA HIS A 138 6.76 -16.54 -5.36
C HIS A 138 7.04 -15.60 -4.19
N ILE A 139 6.00 -14.91 -3.73
CA ILE A 139 6.06 -13.94 -2.64
C ILE A 139 4.75 -13.95 -1.86
N GLY A 140 4.83 -13.62 -0.57
CA GLY A 140 3.69 -13.44 0.32
C GLY A 140 3.98 -12.41 1.40
N ILE A 141 2.97 -12.03 2.17
CA ILE A 141 3.04 -11.04 3.25
C ILE A 141 2.91 -11.77 4.60
N TYR A 142 3.88 -11.59 5.47
CA TYR A 142 3.82 -12.11 6.83
C TYR A 142 2.78 -11.32 7.66
N VAL A 143 1.94 -12.04 8.41
CA VAL A 143 0.82 -11.44 9.16
C VAL A 143 0.89 -11.72 10.67
N GLY A 144 2.05 -12.18 11.13
CA GLY A 144 2.27 -12.53 12.54
C GLY A 144 2.00 -14.00 12.85
N ASN A 145 2.41 -14.42 14.06
CA ASN A 145 2.14 -15.75 14.62
C ASN A 145 2.59 -16.91 13.70
N GLY A 146 3.71 -16.75 13.01
CA GLY A 146 4.22 -17.76 12.08
C GLY A 146 3.37 -17.94 10.82
N ARG A 147 2.50 -16.99 10.46
CA ARG A 147 1.57 -17.10 9.33
C ARG A 147 1.83 -16.03 8.28
N PHE A 148 1.51 -16.34 7.03
CA PHE A 148 1.60 -15.42 5.92
C PHE A 148 0.42 -15.60 4.95
N VAL A 149 0.07 -14.52 4.26
CA VAL A 149 -0.97 -14.50 3.23
C VAL A 149 -0.32 -14.40 1.86
N HIS A 150 -0.79 -15.21 0.92
CA HIS A 150 -0.34 -15.20 -0.47
C HIS A 150 -1.42 -15.61 -1.46
N ALA A 151 -1.31 -15.17 -2.70
CA ALA A 151 -2.13 -15.70 -3.79
C ALA A 151 -1.49 -17.00 -4.28
N SER A 152 -2.14 -18.13 -3.99
CA SER A 152 -1.63 -19.48 -4.23
C SER A 152 -2.12 -20.04 -5.56
N THR A 153 -1.21 -20.42 -6.44
CA THR A 153 -1.55 -21.16 -7.68
C THR A 153 -2.14 -22.53 -7.36
N GLY A 154 -1.58 -23.25 -6.38
CA GLY A 154 -2.06 -24.58 -6.00
C GLY A 154 -3.43 -24.58 -5.33
N ALA A 155 -3.79 -23.52 -4.59
CA ALA A 155 -5.12 -23.36 -4.00
C ALA A 155 -6.11 -22.62 -4.93
N GLY A 156 -5.64 -22.05 -6.04
CA GLY A 156 -6.44 -21.25 -6.97
C GLY A 156 -6.97 -19.93 -6.39
N ARG A 157 -6.48 -19.50 -5.24
CA ARG A 157 -6.98 -18.33 -4.51
C ARG A 157 -5.97 -17.77 -3.52
N VAL A 158 -6.30 -16.61 -2.93
CA VAL A 158 -5.58 -16.04 -1.79
C VAL A 158 -5.87 -16.87 -0.55
N VAL A 159 -4.81 -17.29 0.13
CA VAL A 159 -4.89 -18.12 1.34
C VAL A 159 -3.91 -17.65 2.40
N GLU A 160 -4.23 -17.90 3.67
CA GLU A 160 -3.31 -17.77 4.80
C GLU A 160 -2.70 -19.14 5.11
N ARG A 161 -1.37 -19.19 5.25
CA ARG A 161 -0.60 -20.42 5.50
C ARG A 161 0.36 -20.25 6.67
N GLN A 162 0.66 -21.37 7.32
CA GLN A 162 1.76 -21.45 8.28
C GLN A 162 3.10 -21.37 7.55
N LEU A 163 4.02 -20.56 8.06
CA LEU A 163 5.40 -20.54 7.60
C LEU A 163 6.16 -21.73 8.21
N LEU A 164 6.46 -22.70 7.39
CA LEU A 164 7.20 -23.88 7.83
C LEU A 164 8.70 -23.68 7.56
N ARG A 165 9.56 -24.02 8.51
CA ARG A 165 11.01 -24.00 8.34
C ARG A 165 11.45 -24.97 7.26
N THR A 166 10.84 -26.17 7.22
CA THR A 166 11.04 -27.15 6.16
C THR A 166 9.77 -27.20 5.31
N PRO A 167 9.85 -26.91 4.00
CA PRO A 167 8.69 -26.92 3.15
C PRO A 167 8.13 -28.34 3.02
N ALA A 168 6.82 -28.47 3.03
CA ALA A 168 6.17 -29.72 2.67
C ALA A 168 6.45 -30.06 1.20
N LYS A 169 6.34 -31.34 0.83
CA LYS A 169 6.55 -31.80 -0.56
C LYS A 169 5.74 -30.97 -1.55
N GLY A 170 6.39 -30.42 -2.56
CA GLY A 170 5.78 -29.58 -3.59
C GLY A 170 5.63 -28.10 -3.24
N ILE A 171 5.97 -27.66 -2.03
CA ILE A 171 6.01 -26.26 -1.63
C ILE A 171 7.42 -25.70 -1.84
N LYS A 172 7.52 -24.53 -2.47
CA LYS A 172 8.82 -23.87 -2.67
C LYS A 172 9.40 -23.42 -1.33
N PRO A 173 10.72 -23.61 -1.12
CA PRO A 173 11.37 -23.17 0.10
C PRO A 173 11.28 -21.65 0.28
N TRP A 174 11.16 -21.21 1.52
CA TRP A 174 11.33 -19.84 1.92
C TRP A 174 12.82 -19.46 1.81
N ILE A 175 13.15 -18.43 1.04
CA ILE A 175 14.52 -18.08 0.68
C ILE A 175 14.96 -16.68 1.09
N GLY A 176 14.04 -15.78 1.49
CA GLY A 176 14.42 -14.43 1.89
C GLY A 176 13.28 -13.64 2.52
N VAL A 177 13.66 -12.53 3.14
CA VAL A 177 12.76 -11.57 3.79
C VAL A 177 13.10 -10.17 3.32
N ARG A 178 12.09 -9.36 3.05
CA ARG A 178 12.20 -7.92 2.77
C ARG A 178 11.26 -7.13 3.65
N ARG A 179 11.77 -6.08 4.29
CA ARG A 179 10.98 -5.14 5.09
C ARG A 179 10.90 -3.81 4.37
N LEU A 180 9.68 -3.38 4.04
CA LEU A 180 9.41 -2.14 3.33
C LEU A 180 8.96 -1.03 4.28
N ILE A 181 8.29 -1.38 5.38
CA ILE A 181 7.82 -0.43 6.38
C ILE A 181 8.85 -0.42 7.51
N ALA A 182 9.85 0.45 7.38
CA ALA A 182 10.91 0.62 8.37
C ALA A 182 10.42 1.43 9.59
N ASP A 183 11.12 1.27 10.71
CA ASP A 183 10.98 2.19 11.84
C ASP A 183 11.52 3.57 11.43
N SER A 184 10.81 4.64 11.77
CA SER A 184 11.21 6.02 11.46
C SER A 184 12.61 6.39 11.99
N ALA A 185 13.10 5.69 13.01
CA ALA A 185 14.44 5.86 13.54
C ALA A 185 15.56 5.34 12.61
N SER A 186 15.26 4.39 11.70
CA SER A 186 16.26 3.85 10.79
C SER A 186 16.41 4.65 9.50
N ALA A 187 15.45 5.51 9.16
CA ALA A 187 15.51 6.33 7.94
C ALA A 187 16.53 7.50 8.07
N SER A 188 16.79 7.97 9.29
CA SER A 188 17.76 9.07 9.54
C SER A 188 19.23 8.60 9.47
N GLY A 189 19.49 7.30 9.57
CA GLY A 189 20.85 6.76 9.56
C GLY A 189 21.41 6.46 8.16
N LEU A 190 20.58 6.37 7.13
CA LEU A 190 21.03 6.03 5.76
C LEU A 190 21.34 7.26 4.87
N ALA A 191 21.01 8.46 5.33
CA ALA A 191 21.23 9.67 4.54
C ALA A 191 22.64 10.31 4.73
N LEU A 192 23.49 9.80 5.61
CA LEU A 192 24.80 10.39 5.94
C LEU A 192 26.01 9.55 5.53
N GLY A 193 25.85 8.57 4.63
CA GLY A 193 26.91 7.61 4.32
C GLY A 193 27.28 7.43 2.85
N SER A 194 27.30 8.48 2.00
CA SER A 194 27.94 8.39 0.69
C SER A 194 28.50 9.72 0.19
N GLU A 195 29.33 10.35 0.98
CA GLU A 195 30.28 11.32 0.43
C GLU A 195 31.51 10.56 -0.03
N LYS A 196 31.48 10.21 -1.32
CA LYS A 196 32.61 9.59 -2.02
C LYS A 196 33.68 10.65 -2.19
N THR A 197 34.65 10.67 -1.29
CA THR A 197 35.87 11.47 -1.42
C THR A 197 36.55 11.15 -2.75
N PRO A 198 36.80 12.13 -3.63
CA PRO A 198 37.54 11.90 -4.87
C PRO A 198 39.00 11.54 -4.54
N PRO A 199 39.64 10.67 -5.31
CA PRO A 199 41.03 10.30 -5.09
C PRO A 199 41.95 11.52 -5.31
N ARG A 200 42.82 11.79 -4.33
CA ARG A 200 43.90 12.76 -4.47
C ARG A 200 44.78 12.37 -5.66
N SER A 201 44.88 13.26 -6.61
CA SER A 201 45.88 13.20 -7.66
C SER A 201 47.29 13.36 -7.05
N SER A 202 48.05 12.29 -7.03
CA SER A 202 49.49 12.34 -6.77
C SER A 202 50.21 12.86 -7.97
N THR A 203 50.74 14.09 -7.90
CA THR A 203 51.68 14.65 -8.80
C THR A 203 53.03 13.95 -8.63
N PRO A 204 53.67 13.39 -9.67
CA PRO A 204 55.06 12.94 -9.56
C PRO A 204 56.01 14.14 -9.55
N ALA A 205 56.77 14.27 -8.47
CA ALA A 205 57.90 15.20 -8.43
C ALA A 205 59.00 14.73 -9.39
N GLY A 206 59.32 15.58 -10.35
CA GLY A 206 60.53 15.45 -11.15
C GLY A 206 61.75 15.67 -10.28
N GLY A 207 62.71 14.77 -10.33
CA GLY A 207 64.04 14.91 -9.78
C GLY A 207 65.05 14.79 -10.90
N GLY A 208 65.99 15.69 -10.89
CA GLY A 208 67.04 15.86 -11.84
C GLY A 208 68.09 14.74 -11.94
#